data_4888ea140fbf5e4b572bacad841716cc
#
_entry.id   4888ea140fbf5e4b572bacad841716cc
#
_cell.length_a   1.000
_cell.length_b   1.000
_cell.length_c   1.000
_cell.angle_alpha   90.00
_cell.angle_beta   90.00
_cell.angle_gamma   90.00
#
_symmetry.space_group_name_H-M   'P 1'
#
loop_
_entity.id
_entity.type
_entity.pdbx_description
1 polymer ?
#
loop_
_entity_poly.entity_id
_entity_poly.type
_entity_poly.pdbx_seq_one_letter_code
_entity_poly.pdbx_strand_id
1 'polypeptide(L)'
;MRLSILDHGHRRRAKVFLGLTSRQSGVASPDIVKMLLYRPGFLARPLLDLTADAMRGPSHWTAGEREYLAMSTARLHECPFCAVTHAELTRIAGTGEIDPDDAGSARPELTAVRTFLEAVSRDPGSIDATLVTGLPRHAVAEALRVNLVWNIVNRLANAFGFVLRDGQLETGTRSLHRFGYRFPGFLLSEGRKADHGDVARNLRHAVLESPAATDKSIRTAALTGERLPGPLHSYAANVRDASYRITDAEVEQLKAAGYSEDEIFEVTVAAAVGAALRGFDAGNRAAGI
;
A
#
# COMPACT_ATOMS: atom_id res chain seq x y z
N MET A 1 15.15 3.20 -7.02
CA MET A 1 13.72 3.33 -7.45
C MET A 1 13.66 3.95 -8.84
N ARG A 2 12.56 3.79 -9.58
CA ARG A 2 12.38 4.35 -10.95
C ARG A 2 12.29 5.87 -10.99
N LEU A 3 11.86 6.50 -9.90
CA LEU A 3 11.84 7.96 -9.75
C LEU A 3 12.97 8.39 -8.82
N SER A 4 13.91 9.19 -9.33
CA SER A 4 15.07 9.67 -8.58
C SER A 4 14.70 10.58 -7.41
N ILE A 5 13.56 11.28 -7.53
CA ILE A 5 13.03 12.13 -6.45
C ILE A 5 12.72 11.35 -5.17
N LEU A 6 12.39 10.05 -5.29
CA LEU A 6 12.14 9.18 -4.13
C LEU A 6 13.41 8.80 -3.37
N ASP A 7 14.59 8.98 -3.98
CA ASP A 7 15.88 8.80 -3.32
C ASP A 7 16.47 10.13 -2.83
N HIS A 8 16.21 11.24 -3.52
CA HIS A 8 16.92 12.50 -3.31
C HIS A 8 16.04 13.71 -2.96
N GLY A 9 14.73 13.67 -3.27
CA GLY A 9 13.79 14.78 -3.13
C GLY A 9 13.32 15.08 -1.69
N HIS A 10 13.80 14.36 -0.70
CA HIS A 10 13.36 14.49 0.68
C HIS A 10 13.69 15.85 1.31
N ARG A 11 12.85 16.29 2.24
CA ARG A 11 13.12 17.46 3.10
C ARG A 11 14.27 17.20 4.07
N ARG A 12 14.88 18.28 4.57
CA ARG A 12 16.05 18.20 5.48
C ARG A 12 15.83 17.24 6.64
N ARG A 13 14.69 17.32 7.36
CA ARG A 13 14.39 16.45 8.50
C ARG A 13 14.27 14.96 8.12
N ALA A 14 13.67 14.66 6.97
CA ALA A 14 13.61 13.29 6.47
C ALA A 14 14.99 12.79 6.05
N LYS A 15 15.81 13.62 5.37
CA LYS A 15 17.21 13.29 5.03
C LYS A 15 18.04 12.99 6.28
N VAL A 16 17.91 13.81 7.34
CA VAL A 16 18.61 13.59 8.60
C VAL A 16 18.17 12.28 9.25
N PHE A 17 16.85 12.03 9.32
CA PHE A 17 16.29 10.79 9.87
C PHE A 17 16.78 9.56 9.09
N LEU A 18 16.65 9.56 7.76
CA LEU A 18 17.11 8.46 6.90
C LEU A 18 18.62 8.22 7.04
N GLY A 19 19.42 9.29 7.13
CA GLY A 19 20.87 9.18 7.33
C GLY A 19 21.24 8.63 8.69
N LEU A 20 20.58 9.06 9.77
CA LEU A 20 20.83 8.57 11.13
C LEU A 20 20.42 7.12 11.29
N THR A 21 19.22 6.74 10.82
CA THR A 21 18.73 5.35 10.90
C THR A 21 19.60 4.40 10.08
N SER A 22 20.04 4.81 8.88
CA SER A 22 20.94 4.01 8.05
C SER A 22 22.32 3.84 8.68
N ARG A 23 22.85 4.89 9.33
CA ARG A 23 24.12 4.78 10.07
C ARG A 23 24.00 3.87 11.29
N GLN A 24 22.92 3.99 12.05
CA GLN A 24 22.71 3.19 13.26
C GLN A 24 22.49 1.70 12.96
N SER A 25 21.79 1.39 11.89
CA SER A 25 21.49 0.00 11.48
C SER A 25 22.60 -0.62 10.63
N GLY A 26 23.51 0.19 10.06
CA GLY A 26 24.46 -0.26 9.03
C GLY A 26 23.81 -0.62 7.69
N VAL A 27 22.49 -0.41 7.54
CA VAL A 27 21.71 -0.79 6.36
C VAL A 27 21.00 0.44 5.80
N ALA A 28 20.99 0.59 4.48
CA ALA A 28 20.24 1.67 3.81
C ALA A 28 18.75 1.58 4.10
N SER A 29 18.09 2.73 4.28
CA SER A 29 16.64 2.77 4.51
C SER A 29 15.88 2.08 3.36
N PRO A 30 14.88 1.23 3.66
CA PRO A 30 14.05 0.58 2.64
C PRO A 30 13.33 1.57 1.72
N ASP A 31 13.08 1.17 0.48
CA ASP A 31 12.46 2.01 -0.54
C ASP A 31 11.06 2.51 -0.12
N ILE A 32 10.26 1.66 0.56
CA ILE A 32 8.97 2.05 1.12
C ILE A 32 9.09 3.22 2.11
N VAL A 33 10.11 3.24 2.96
CA VAL A 33 10.32 4.32 3.95
C VAL A 33 10.67 5.62 3.23
N LYS A 34 11.53 5.55 2.22
CA LYS A 34 11.87 6.71 1.40
C LYS A 34 10.63 7.27 0.70
N MET A 35 9.84 6.42 0.02
CA MET A 35 8.62 6.83 -0.67
C MET A 35 7.62 7.51 0.29
N LEU A 36 7.37 6.95 1.47
CA LEU A 36 6.46 7.51 2.46
C LEU A 36 6.94 8.87 3.02
N LEU A 37 8.26 9.07 3.15
CA LEU A 37 8.83 10.31 3.66
C LEU A 37 9.09 11.38 2.59
N TYR A 38 8.88 11.05 1.31
CA TYR A 38 9.05 12.01 0.22
C TYR A 38 8.06 13.16 0.31
N ARG A 39 6.75 12.88 0.32
CA ARG A 39 5.67 13.88 0.45
C ARG A 39 4.62 13.38 1.46
N PRO A 40 4.89 13.48 2.77
CA PRO A 40 4.02 12.88 3.79
C PRO A 40 2.58 13.39 3.77
N GLY A 41 2.35 14.64 3.39
CA GLY A 41 1.02 15.23 3.29
C GLY A 41 0.18 14.72 2.14
N PHE A 42 0.81 14.16 1.09
CA PHE A 42 0.09 13.72 -0.10
C PHE A 42 -0.61 12.36 0.08
N LEU A 43 0.06 11.38 0.69
CA LEU A 43 -0.52 10.05 0.92
C LEU A 43 -0.13 9.46 2.26
N ALA A 44 1.12 9.64 2.68
CA ALA A 44 1.72 8.81 3.72
C ALA A 44 0.96 8.89 5.04
N ARG A 45 0.49 10.06 5.44
CA ARG A 45 -0.18 10.20 6.74
C ARG A 45 -1.46 9.38 6.84
N PRO A 46 -2.50 9.55 5.96
CA PRO A 46 -3.70 8.74 6.07
C PRO A 46 -3.43 7.25 5.82
N LEU A 47 -2.48 6.92 4.96
CA LEU A 47 -2.09 5.53 4.71
C LEU A 47 -1.44 4.90 5.95
N LEU A 48 -0.53 5.60 6.63
CA LEU A 48 0.15 5.11 7.84
C LEU A 48 -0.80 5.01 9.04
N ASP A 49 -1.71 5.98 9.23
CA ASP A 49 -2.72 5.92 10.28
C ASP A 49 -3.61 4.67 10.05
N LEU A 50 -4.08 4.44 8.82
CA LEU A 50 -4.82 3.23 8.44
C LEU A 50 -3.99 1.96 8.64
N THR A 51 -2.72 1.95 8.19
CA THR A 51 -1.86 0.77 8.29
C THR A 51 -1.61 0.38 9.74
N ALA A 52 -1.32 1.36 10.60
CA ALA A 52 -1.09 1.10 12.02
C ALA A 52 -2.33 0.49 12.71
N ASP A 53 -3.52 1.00 12.37
CA ASP A 53 -4.79 0.47 12.88
C ASP A 53 -5.07 -0.93 12.32
N ALA A 54 -5.04 -1.09 11.00
CA ALA A 54 -5.33 -2.35 10.34
C ALA A 54 -4.37 -3.48 10.73
N MET A 55 -3.08 -3.18 10.91
CA MET A 55 -2.07 -4.20 11.15
C MET A 55 -1.79 -4.47 12.63
N ARG A 56 -2.02 -3.49 13.52
CA ARG A 56 -1.64 -3.57 14.95
C ARG A 56 -2.72 -3.06 15.92
N GLY A 57 -3.86 -2.54 15.43
CA GLY A 57 -5.01 -2.19 16.25
C GLY A 57 -5.70 -3.43 16.83
N PRO A 58 -6.71 -3.25 17.72
CA PRO A 58 -7.59 -4.34 18.16
C PRO A 58 -8.26 -5.00 16.96
N SER A 59 -8.29 -6.34 16.91
CA SER A 59 -8.82 -7.07 15.78
C SER A 59 -9.24 -8.49 16.15
N HIS A 60 -10.18 -9.04 15.36
CA HIS A 60 -10.52 -10.46 15.35
C HIS A 60 -9.35 -11.33 14.87
N TRP A 61 -8.54 -10.78 13.97
CA TRP A 61 -7.38 -11.45 13.37
C TRP A 61 -6.13 -11.20 14.19
N THR A 62 -5.33 -12.24 14.44
CA THR A 62 -4.03 -12.07 15.11
C THR A 62 -3.10 -11.19 14.27
N ALA A 63 -2.01 -10.72 14.85
CA ALA A 63 -1.01 -9.97 14.10
C ALA A 63 -0.38 -10.82 12.98
N GLY A 64 -0.11 -12.11 13.25
CA GLY A 64 0.40 -13.06 12.25
C GLY A 64 -0.58 -13.29 11.11
N GLU A 65 -1.87 -13.49 11.41
CA GLU A 65 -2.91 -13.64 10.39
C GLU A 65 -3.05 -12.41 9.49
N ARG A 66 -2.94 -11.20 10.04
CA ARG A 66 -2.97 -9.96 9.25
C ARG A 66 -1.77 -9.82 8.33
N GLU A 67 -0.58 -10.21 8.79
CA GLU A 67 0.62 -10.27 7.93
C GLU A 67 0.47 -11.33 6.83
N TYR A 68 -0.15 -12.46 7.13
CA TYR A 68 -0.46 -13.49 6.13
C TYR A 68 -1.46 -13.00 5.07
N LEU A 69 -2.50 -12.27 5.45
CA LEU A 69 -3.43 -11.62 4.50
C LEU A 69 -2.71 -10.58 3.64
N ALA A 70 -1.79 -9.81 4.22
CA ALA A 70 -0.94 -8.87 3.50
C ALA A 70 -0.02 -9.57 2.49
N MET A 71 0.62 -10.67 2.90
CA MET A 71 1.43 -11.52 2.02
C MET A 71 0.60 -12.09 0.86
N SER A 72 -0.59 -12.61 1.16
CA SER A 72 -1.49 -13.17 0.15
C SER A 72 -1.88 -12.11 -0.89
N THR A 73 -2.21 -10.89 -0.44
CA THR A 73 -2.48 -9.76 -1.33
C THR A 73 -1.26 -9.39 -2.18
N ALA A 74 -0.05 -9.44 -1.60
CA ALA A 74 1.18 -9.15 -2.32
C ALA A 74 1.49 -10.20 -3.42
N ARG A 75 1.20 -11.47 -3.15
CA ARG A 75 1.32 -12.55 -4.15
C ARG A 75 0.35 -12.35 -5.32
N LEU A 76 -0.90 -11.90 -5.05
CA LEU A 76 -1.88 -11.57 -6.10
C LEU A 76 -1.42 -10.44 -7.03
N HIS A 77 -0.72 -9.45 -6.47
CA HIS A 77 -0.16 -8.32 -7.20
C HIS A 77 1.23 -8.58 -7.79
N GLU A 78 1.74 -9.79 -7.68
CA GLU A 78 3.09 -10.16 -8.13
C GLU A 78 4.14 -9.16 -7.59
N CYS A 79 4.05 -8.81 -6.29
CA CYS A 79 4.97 -7.89 -5.63
C CYS A 79 5.98 -8.67 -4.79
N PRO A 80 7.17 -9.02 -5.30
CA PRO A 80 8.14 -9.83 -4.56
C PRO A 80 8.67 -9.12 -3.33
N PHE A 81 8.88 -7.80 -3.39
CA PHE A 81 9.29 -6.98 -2.24
C PHE A 81 8.32 -7.16 -1.06
N CYS A 82 7.02 -7.00 -1.30
CA CYS A 82 6.01 -7.10 -0.26
C CYS A 82 5.77 -8.55 0.18
N ALA A 83 5.75 -9.50 -0.76
CA ALA A 83 5.49 -10.91 -0.45
C ALA A 83 6.55 -11.50 0.49
N VAL A 84 7.84 -11.26 0.23
CA VAL A 84 8.95 -11.72 1.08
C VAL A 84 8.93 -11.02 2.43
N THR A 85 8.67 -9.70 2.46
CA THR A 85 8.61 -8.92 3.70
C THR A 85 7.49 -9.42 4.62
N HIS A 86 6.29 -9.68 4.07
CA HIS A 86 5.15 -10.13 4.87
C HIS A 86 5.21 -11.61 5.23
N ALA A 87 5.88 -12.45 4.44
CA ALA A 87 6.18 -13.82 4.85
C ALA A 87 7.04 -13.81 6.12
N GLU A 88 8.08 -13.01 6.17
CA GLU A 88 8.93 -12.88 7.36
C GLU A 88 8.17 -12.25 8.54
N LEU A 89 7.36 -11.21 8.29
CA LEU A 89 6.52 -10.61 9.34
C LEU A 89 5.46 -11.57 9.88
N THR A 90 4.93 -12.48 9.07
CA THR A 90 4.02 -13.55 9.52
C THR A 90 4.72 -14.44 10.54
N ARG A 91 5.97 -14.85 10.28
CA ARG A 91 6.75 -15.68 11.23
C ARG A 91 7.08 -14.94 12.53
N ILE A 92 7.42 -13.63 12.43
CA ILE A 92 7.82 -12.83 13.59
C ILE A 92 6.61 -12.41 14.45
N ALA A 93 5.49 -12.08 13.82
CA ALA A 93 4.31 -11.55 14.51
C ALA A 93 3.33 -12.65 14.95
N GLY A 94 3.43 -13.82 14.34
CA GLY A 94 2.66 -15.00 14.72
C GLY A 94 3.28 -15.72 15.93
N THR A 95 2.46 -16.53 16.59
CA THR A 95 2.86 -17.44 17.69
C THR A 95 2.88 -18.89 17.24
N GLY A 96 3.09 -19.12 15.94
CA GLY A 96 3.06 -20.46 15.32
C GLY A 96 1.69 -20.90 14.82
N GLU A 97 0.67 -20.01 14.90
CA GLU A 97 -0.69 -20.28 14.45
C GLU A 97 -0.84 -20.35 12.94
N ILE A 98 0.16 -19.85 12.19
CA ILE A 98 0.16 -19.86 10.73
C ILE A 98 1.58 -19.92 10.16
N ASP A 99 1.78 -20.77 9.16
CA ASP A 99 3.01 -20.87 8.38
C ASP A 99 2.81 -20.16 7.02
N PRO A 100 3.60 -19.11 6.68
CA PRO A 100 3.50 -18.44 5.40
C PRO A 100 3.85 -19.33 4.20
N ASP A 101 4.55 -20.43 4.41
CA ASP A 101 4.96 -21.37 3.35
C ASP A 101 3.98 -22.54 3.19
N ASP A 102 3.06 -22.73 4.16
CA ASP A 102 2.01 -23.76 4.11
C ASP A 102 0.62 -23.11 4.14
N ALA A 103 -0.02 -23.04 2.98
CA ALA A 103 -1.39 -22.52 2.88
C ALA A 103 -2.42 -23.38 3.65
N GLY A 104 -2.11 -24.62 3.93
CA GLY A 104 -2.96 -25.54 4.71
C GLY A 104 -2.92 -25.27 6.22
N SER A 105 -1.94 -24.52 6.71
CA SER A 105 -1.86 -24.11 8.10
C SER A 105 -2.93 -23.10 8.53
N ALA A 106 -3.53 -22.39 7.56
CA ALA A 106 -4.55 -21.37 7.82
C ALA A 106 -5.87 -22.00 8.31
N ARG A 107 -6.39 -21.51 9.43
CA ARG A 107 -7.71 -21.93 9.93
C ARG A 107 -8.82 -21.63 8.94
N PRO A 108 -9.96 -22.35 8.95
CA PRO A 108 -11.01 -22.23 7.94
C PRO A 108 -11.53 -20.80 7.72
N GLU A 109 -11.71 -20.02 8.80
CA GLU A 109 -12.19 -18.64 8.74
C GLU A 109 -11.17 -17.73 8.02
N LEU A 110 -9.87 -17.93 8.28
CA LEU A 110 -8.81 -17.17 7.62
C LEU A 110 -8.73 -17.54 6.12
N THR A 111 -8.91 -18.80 5.80
CA THR A 111 -8.97 -19.27 4.41
C THR A 111 -10.15 -18.67 3.67
N ALA A 112 -11.35 -18.65 4.30
CA ALA A 112 -12.56 -18.09 3.73
C ALA A 112 -12.41 -16.58 3.45
N VAL A 113 -11.95 -15.80 4.44
CA VAL A 113 -11.75 -14.36 4.25
C VAL A 113 -10.64 -14.07 3.24
N ARG A 114 -9.56 -14.85 3.20
CA ARG A 114 -8.51 -14.73 2.18
C ARG A 114 -9.09 -14.89 0.77
N THR A 115 -9.89 -15.94 0.53
CA THR A 115 -10.53 -16.17 -0.77
C THR A 115 -11.47 -15.03 -1.16
N PHE A 116 -12.23 -14.49 -0.19
CA PHE A 116 -13.04 -13.30 -0.40
C PHE A 116 -12.19 -12.08 -0.80
N LEU A 117 -11.08 -11.82 -0.12
CA LEU A 117 -10.17 -10.71 -0.43
C LEU A 117 -9.45 -10.88 -1.78
N GLU A 118 -9.25 -12.12 -2.23
CA GLU A 118 -8.77 -12.41 -3.59
C GLU A 118 -9.77 -11.94 -4.64
N ALA A 119 -11.06 -12.27 -4.48
CA ALA A 119 -12.13 -11.80 -5.36
C ALA A 119 -12.23 -10.27 -5.35
N VAL A 120 -12.19 -9.64 -4.16
CA VAL A 120 -12.15 -8.17 -3.99
C VAL A 120 -11.01 -7.53 -4.79
N SER A 121 -9.84 -8.17 -4.81
CA SER A 121 -8.65 -7.61 -5.45
C SER A 121 -8.61 -7.83 -6.97
N ARG A 122 -9.15 -8.95 -7.46
CA ARG A 122 -9.09 -9.36 -8.87
C ARG A 122 -10.29 -8.90 -9.68
N ASP A 123 -11.50 -9.10 -9.14
CA ASP A 123 -12.76 -8.80 -9.84
C ASP A 123 -13.80 -8.21 -8.88
N PRO A 124 -13.69 -6.91 -8.57
CA PRO A 124 -14.65 -6.23 -7.69
C PRO A 124 -16.10 -6.26 -8.20
N GLY A 125 -16.32 -6.62 -9.45
CA GLY A 125 -17.65 -6.74 -10.06
C GLY A 125 -18.36 -8.06 -9.78
N SER A 126 -17.62 -9.10 -9.34
CA SER A 126 -18.12 -10.48 -9.23
C SER A 126 -17.74 -11.12 -7.89
N ILE A 127 -18.03 -10.42 -6.77
CA ILE A 127 -17.68 -10.91 -5.43
C ILE A 127 -18.80 -11.82 -4.90
N ASP A 128 -18.43 -13.07 -4.56
CA ASP A 128 -19.33 -13.99 -3.87
C ASP A 128 -19.33 -13.73 -2.36
N ALA A 129 -20.40 -13.12 -1.86
CA ALA A 129 -20.58 -12.83 -0.45
C ALA A 129 -20.74 -14.10 0.41
N THR A 130 -21.08 -15.24 -0.17
CA THR A 130 -21.25 -16.51 0.58
C THR A 130 -19.93 -17.00 1.19
N LEU A 131 -18.79 -16.60 0.63
CA LEU A 131 -17.45 -16.92 1.14
C LEU A 131 -17.23 -16.45 2.59
N VAL A 132 -17.90 -15.40 3.01
CA VAL A 132 -17.76 -14.83 4.37
C VAL A 132 -19.04 -15.01 5.20
N THR A 133 -19.98 -15.82 4.74
CA THR A 133 -21.16 -16.17 5.52
C THR A 133 -20.76 -16.88 6.81
N GLY A 134 -21.26 -16.40 7.95
CA GLY A 134 -20.87 -16.93 9.27
C GLY A 134 -19.70 -16.23 9.93
N LEU A 135 -18.94 -15.40 9.21
CA LEU A 135 -17.95 -14.53 9.85
C LEU A 135 -18.60 -13.30 10.48
N PRO A 136 -18.12 -12.83 11.63
CA PRO A 136 -18.58 -11.57 12.20
C PRO A 136 -18.32 -10.41 11.21
N ARG A 137 -19.29 -9.51 11.04
CA ARG A 137 -19.14 -8.36 10.12
C ARG A 137 -17.88 -7.52 10.40
N HIS A 138 -17.55 -7.31 11.69
CA HIS A 138 -16.34 -6.57 12.05
C HIS A 138 -15.06 -7.28 11.59
N ALA A 139 -15.01 -8.62 11.65
CA ALA A 139 -13.85 -9.39 11.19
C ALA A 139 -13.63 -9.22 9.67
N VAL A 140 -14.72 -9.22 8.89
CA VAL A 140 -14.66 -8.97 7.44
C VAL A 140 -14.22 -7.52 7.17
N ALA A 141 -14.78 -6.54 7.90
CA ALA A 141 -14.40 -5.13 7.76
C ALA A 141 -12.91 -4.88 8.07
N GLU A 142 -12.39 -5.52 9.11
CA GLU A 142 -10.98 -5.44 9.49
C GLU A 142 -10.08 -6.06 8.43
N ALA A 143 -10.42 -7.22 7.89
CA ALA A 143 -9.69 -7.87 6.79
C ALA A 143 -9.70 -7.01 5.50
N LEU A 144 -10.84 -6.36 5.19
CA LEU A 144 -10.94 -5.42 4.07
C LEU A 144 -10.01 -4.21 4.24
N ARG A 145 -9.81 -3.71 5.47
CA ARG A 145 -8.84 -2.63 5.75
C ARG A 145 -7.40 -3.09 5.51
N VAL A 146 -7.05 -4.30 5.94
CA VAL A 146 -5.75 -4.91 5.62
C VAL A 146 -5.55 -4.99 4.11
N ASN A 147 -6.54 -5.53 3.40
CA ASN A 147 -6.51 -5.65 1.95
C ASN A 147 -6.39 -4.28 1.26
N LEU A 148 -7.12 -3.24 1.70
CA LEU A 148 -7.03 -1.88 1.17
C LEU A 148 -5.62 -1.32 1.24
N VAL A 149 -4.96 -1.43 2.40
CA VAL A 149 -3.57 -0.98 2.59
C VAL A 149 -2.66 -1.65 1.57
N TRP A 150 -2.71 -2.97 1.50
CA TRP A 150 -1.75 -3.72 0.69
C TRP A 150 -2.08 -3.70 -0.80
N ASN A 151 -3.32 -3.48 -1.18
CA ASN A 151 -3.69 -3.15 -2.56
C ASN A 151 -3.06 -1.83 -3.02
N ILE A 152 -2.95 -0.83 -2.14
CA ILE A 152 -2.25 0.43 -2.46
C ILE A 152 -0.74 0.19 -2.51
N VAL A 153 -0.16 -0.34 -1.43
CA VAL A 153 1.30 -0.45 -1.28
C VAL A 153 1.93 -1.35 -2.33
N ASN A 154 1.29 -2.49 -2.67
CA ASN A 154 1.81 -3.41 -3.68
C ASN A 154 1.88 -2.77 -5.06
N ARG A 155 0.85 -2.00 -5.45
CA ARG A 155 0.86 -1.26 -6.71
C ARG A 155 1.96 -0.20 -6.74
N LEU A 156 2.15 0.53 -5.65
CA LEU A 156 3.21 1.54 -5.55
C LEU A 156 4.60 0.89 -5.58
N ALA A 157 4.79 -0.21 -4.84
CA ALA A 157 6.06 -0.93 -4.82
C ALA A 157 6.46 -1.44 -6.21
N ASN A 158 5.51 -2.02 -6.93
CA ASN A 158 5.71 -2.47 -8.30
C ASN A 158 5.99 -1.29 -9.25
N ALA A 159 5.14 -0.25 -9.21
CA ALA A 159 5.24 0.89 -10.12
C ALA A 159 6.54 1.69 -9.89
N PHE A 160 6.98 1.86 -8.66
CA PHE A 160 8.23 2.57 -8.34
C PHE A 160 9.47 1.67 -8.34
N GLY A 161 9.31 0.36 -8.54
CA GLY A 161 10.41 -0.59 -8.63
C GLY A 161 11.16 -0.76 -7.30
N PHE A 162 10.43 -1.07 -6.22
CA PHE A 162 11.06 -1.34 -4.92
C PHE A 162 11.84 -2.65 -4.95
N VAL A 163 13.01 -2.62 -4.34
CA VAL A 163 13.88 -3.79 -4.21
C VAL A 163 14.35 -3.95 -2.77
N LEU A 164 14.49 -5.20 -2.33
CA LEU A 164 15.16 -5.52 -1.08
C LEU A 164 16.67 -5.59 -1.33
N ARG A 165 17.42 -4.89 -0.50
CA ARG A 165 18.90 -4.95 -0.48
C ARG A 165 19.36 -5.73 0.75
N ASP A 166 20.61 -6.15 0.73
CA ASP A 166 21.21 -6.94 1.81
C ASP A 166 20.95 -6.34 3.20
N GLY A 167 20.51 -7.16 4.13
CA GLY A 167 20.20 -6.80 5.51
C GLY A 167 18.89 -6.01 5.71
N GLN A 168 18.21 -5.57 4.63
CA GLN A 168 16.97 -4.80 4.76
C GLN A 168 15.79 -5.65 5.24
N LEU A 169 15.73 -6.91 4.85
CA LEU A 169 14.64 -7.80 5.27
C LEU A 169 14.63 -7.93 6.79
N GLU A 170 15.72 -8.38 7.38
CA GLU A 170 15.81 -8.66 8.81
C GLU A 170 15.70 -7.40 9.66
N THR A 171 16.37 -6.31 9.23
CA THR A 171 16.36 -5.04 9.97
C THR A 171 15.00 -4.35 9.85
N GLY A 172 14.43 -4.34 8.65
CA GLY A 172 13.13 -3.72 8.36
C GLY A 172 11.98 -4.43 9.06
N THR A 173 11.91 -5.75 9.00
CA THR A 173 10.83 -6.54 9.62
C THR A 173 10.88 -6.47 11.15
N ARG A 174 12.07 -6.54 11.76
CA ARG A 174 12.23 -6.33 13.21
C ARG A 174 11.77 -4.93 13.65
N SER A 175 12.09 -3.91 12.86
CA SER A 175 11.64 -2.53 13.13
C SER A 175 10.13 -2.39 13.00
N LEU A 176 9.52 -2.94 11.95
CA LEU A 176 8.07 -2.94 11.76
C LEU A 176 7.34 -3.71 12.88
N HIS A 177 7.85 -4.86 13.27
CA HIS A 177 7.31 -5.63 14.38
C HIS A 177 7.35 -4.84 15.69
N ARG A 178 8.50 -4.20 15.99
CA ARG A 178 8.72 -3.45 17.23
C ARG A 178 7.90 -2.15 17.32
N PHE A 179 7.80 -1.38 16.22
CA PHE A 179 7.22 -0.05 16.19
C PHE A 179 5.79 0.00 15.59
N GLY A 180 5.28 -1.11 15.06
CA GLY A 180 3.89 -1.25 14.63
C GLY A 180 3.48 -0.33 13.49
N TYR A 181 4.29 -0.16 12.44
CA TYR A 181 4.02 0.69 11.27
C TYR A 181 3.91 2.20 11.57
N ARG A 182 4.43 2.64 12.72
CA ARG A 182 4.37 4.04 13.13
C ARG A 182 5.67 4.77 12.87
N PHE A 183 5.54 6.00 12.43
CA PHE A 183 6.66 6.91 12.25
C PHE A 183 6.62 8.03 13.29
N PRO A 184 7.79 8.61 13.67
CA PRO A 184 7.83 9.80 14.52
C PRO A 184 6.98 10.92 13.94
N GLY A 185 6.10 11.52 14.76
CA GLY A 185 5.12 12.51 14.33
C GLY A 185 5.74 13.75 13.65
N PHE A 186 6.95 14.12 14.01
CA PHE A 186 7.66 15.27 13.40
C PHE A 186 8.00 15.04 11.92
N LEU A 187 8.08 13.78 11.46
CA LEU A 187 8.31 13.43 10.05
C LEU A 187 7.04 13.60 9.22
N LEU A 188 5.87 13.46 9.85
CA LEU A 188 4.55 13.47 9.23
C LEU A 188 3.78 14.79 9.47
N SER A 189 4.43 15.82 10.03
CA SER A 189 3.77 17.06 10.51
C SER A 189 3.18 17.94 9.39
N GLU A 190 3.41 17.60 8.13
CA GLU A 190 2.74 18.21 6.99
C GLU A 190 1.59 17.31 6.53
N GLY A 191 0.47 17.81 6.63
CA GLY A 191 -0.80 17.14 6.45
C GLY A 191 -1.55 17.26 7.77
N ARG A 192 -2.60 18.10 7.78
CA ARG A 192 -3.53 18.13 8.89
C ARG A 192 -4.04 16.72 9.10
N LYS A 193 -4.17 16.33 10.36
CA LYS A 193 -4.99 15.19 10.75
C LYS A 193 -6.45 15.59 10.50
N ALA A 194 -6.84 15.65 9.25
CA ALA A 194 -8.22 15.91 8.86
C ALA A 194 -8.90 14.54 8.88
N ASP A 195 -9.70 14.30 9.91
CA ASP A 195 -10.60 13.17 9.91
C ASP A 195 -11.87 13.56 9.14
N HIS A 196 -12.05 13.00 7.96
CA HIS A 196 -13.23 13.18 7.11
C HIS A 196 -14.30 12.13 7.38
N GLY A 197 -14.19 11.43 8.52
CA GLY A 197 -15.19 10.50 9.03
C GLY A 197 -15.02 9.05 8.59
N ASP A 198 -14.25 8.78 7.53
CA ASP A 198 -13.92 7.41 7.16
C ASP A 198 -12.59 7.31 6.37
N VAL A 199 -12.06 6.10 6.33
CA VAL A 199 -10.77 5.76 5.70
C VAL A 199 -10.74 6.11 4.20
N ALA A 200 -11.80 5.79 3.47
CA ALA A 200 -11.87 6.00 2.04
C ALA A 200 -11.88 7.50 1.72
N ARG A 201 -12.65 8.30 2.48
CA ARG A 201 -12.65 9.77 2.35
C ARG A 201 -11.31 10.38 2.69
N ASN A 202 -10.64 9.90 3.75
CA ASN A 202 -9.31 10.39 4.12
C ASN A 202 -8.29 10.17 3.01
N LEU A 203 -8.28 8.99 2.40
CA LEU A 203 -7.39 8.67 1.27
C LEU A 203 -7.72 9.50 0.02
N ARG A 204 -9.01 9.62 -0.36
CA ARG A 204 -9.43 10.45 -1.50
C ARG A 204 -9.05 11.93 -1.30
N HIS A 205 -9.32 12.47 -0.11
CA HIS A 205 -8.97 13.84 0.21
C HIS A 205 -7.47 14.09 0.11
N ALA A 206 -6.64 13.19 0.65
CA ALA A 206 -5.19 13.33 0.60
C ALA A 206 -4.66 13.39 -0.85
N VAL A 207 -5.20 12.56 -1.73
CA VAL A 207 -4.79 12.51 -3.15
C VAL A 207 -5.32 13.71 -3.93
N LEU A 208 -6.55 14.14 -3.68
CA LEU A 208 -7.22 15.15 -4.50
C LEU A 208 -6.97 16.58 -4.02
N GLU A 209 -6.85 16.79 -2.69
CA GLU A 209 -6.83 18.14 -2.10
C GLU A 209 -5.45 18.56 -1.58
N SER A 210 -4.46 17.66 -1.54
CA SER A 210 -3.09 18.05 -1.18
C SER A 210 -2.43 18.91 -2.28
N PRO A 211 -1.51 19.82 -1.91
CA PRO A 211 -0.70 20.54 -2.88
C PRO A 211 0.00 19.57 -3.85
N ALA A 212 -0.10 19.83 -5.13
CA ALA A 212 0.32 18.93 -6.19
C ALA A 212 0.87 19.68 -7.41
N ALA A 213 1.70 19.01 -8.20
CA ALA A 213 2.20 19.50 -9.48
C ALA A 213 1.17 19.29 -10.62
N THR A 214 0.41 18.18 -10.54
CA THR A 214 -0.67 17.91 -11.50
C THR A 214 -1.93 18.69 -11.17
N ASP A 215 -2.71 19.00 -12.18
CA ASP A 215 -4.07 19.50 -11.99
C ASP A 215 -4.95 18.45 -11.27
N LYS A 216 -5.89 18.94 -10.46
CA LYS A 216 -6.83 18.07 -9.74
C LYS A 216 -7.63 17.16 -10.68
N SER A 217 -7.99 17.65 -11.89
CA SER A 217 -8.68 16.87 -12.91
C SER A 217 -7.88 15.62 -13.34
N ILE A 218 -6.57 15.75 -13.49
CA ILE A 218 -5.67 14.64 -13.84
C ILE A 218 -5.67 13.58 -12.72
N ARG A 219 -5.54 14.02 -11.46
CA ARG A 219 -5.58 13.10 -10.31
C ARG A 219 -6.96 12.45 -10.15
N THR A 220 -8.04 13.21 -10.42
CA THR A 220 -9.40 12.66 -10.41
C THR A 220 -9.55 11.59 -11.48
N ALA A 221 -9.15 11.85 -12.71
CA ALA A 221 -9.21 10.88 -13.80
C ALA A 221 -8.36 9.62 -13.51
N ALA A 222 -7.14 9.80 -12.94
CA ALA A 222 -6.32 8.66 -12.51
C ALA A 222 -6.99 7.83 -11.42
N LEU A 223 -7.62 8.47 -10.44
CA LEU A 223 -8.30 7.82 -9.32
C LEU A 223 -9.58 7.09 -9.76
N THR A 224 -10.37 7.69 -10.64
CA THR A 224 -11.63 7.10 -11.13
C THR A 224 -11.43 6.08 -12.24
N GLY A 225 -10.28 6.12 -12.93
CA GLY A 225 -10.00 5.28 -14.09
C GLY A 225 -10.50 5.89 -15.41
N GLU A 226 -10.83 7.17 -15.40
CA GLU A 226 -11.19 7.91 -16.60
C GLU A 226 -10.00 8.13 -17.52
N ARG A 227 -10.29 8.62 -18.73
CA ARG A 227 -9.26 8.84 -19.75
C ARG A 227 -8.29 9.95 -19.34
N LEU A 228 -6.99 9.65 -19.44
CA LEU A 228 -5.90 10.58 -19.23
C LEU A 228 -5.24 10.99 -20.56
N PRO A 229 -4.55 12.14 -20.63
CA PRO A 229 -3.86 12.56 -21.83
C PRO A 229 -2.63 11.70 -22.14
N GLY A 230 -2.38 11.47 -23.42
CA GLY A 230 -1.18 10.85 -23.93
C GLY A 230 -0.80 9.51 -23.25
N PRO A 231 0.49 9.30 -22.98
CA PRO A 231 0.98 8.05 -22.41
C PRO A 231 0.60 7.84 -20.95
N LEU A 232 0.12 8.87 -20.23
CA LEU A 232 -0.37 8.71 -18.86
C LEU A 232 -1.55 7.74 -18.78
N HIS A 233 -2.37 7.63 -19.83
CA HIS A 233 -3.54 6.76 -19.82
C HIS A 233 -3.16 5.27 -19.69
N SER A 234 -2.28 4.81 -20.57
CA SER A 234 -1.79 3.41 -20.54
C SER A 234 -1.00 3.13 -19.27
N TYR A 235 -0.15 4.06 -18.85
CA TYR A 235 0.61 3.94 -17.61
C TYR A 235 -0.30 3.81 -16.39
N ALA A 236 -1.28 4.71 -16.21
CA ALA A 236 -2.22 4.65 -15.09
C ALA A 236 -3.10 3.38 -15.14
N ALA A 237 -3.46 2.89 -16.33
CA ALA A 237 -4.13 1.61 -16.51
C ALA A 237 -3.25 0.45 -16.01
N ASN A 238 -1.96 0.43 -16.38
CA ASN A 238 -1.00 -0.56 -15.88
C ASN A 238 -0.86 -0.49 -14.36
N VAL A 239 -0.77 0.70 -13.75
CA VAL A 239 -0.74 0.86 -12.28
C VAL A 239 -1.97 0.22 -11.63
N ARG A 240 -3.17 0.43 -12.20
CA ARG A 240 -4.42 -0.12 -11.68
C ARG A 240 -4.49 -1.64 -11.79
N ASP A 241 -4.17 -2.17 -12.95
CA ASP A 241 -4.59 -3.51 -13.36
C ASP A 241 -3.43 -4.52 -13.39
N ALA A 242 -2.20 -4.06 -13.65
CA ALA A 242 -1.02 -4.91 -13.82
C ALA A 242 0.29 -4.19 -13.45
N SER A 243 0.34 -3.60 -12.24
CA SER A 243 1.48 -2.76 -11.80
C SER A 243 2.85 -3.47 -11.86
N TYR A 244 2.87 -4.80 -11.79
CA TYR A 244 4.07 -5.61 -11.94
C TYR A 244 4.68 -5.57 -13.35
N ARG A 245 3.92 -5.14 -14.36
CA ARG A 245 4.39 -4.99 -15.74
C ARG A 245 5.09 -3.67 -16.02
N ILE A 246 5.00 -2.71 -15.11
CA ILE A 246 5.62 -1.40 -15.28
C ILE A 246 7.14 -1.54 -15.32
N THR A 247 7.74 -0.97 -16.37
CA THR A 247 9.18 -1.02 -16.64
C THR A 247 9.82 0.34 -16.48
N ASP A 248 11.15 0.36 -16.39
CA ASP A 248 11.93 1.61 -16.40
C ASP A 248 11.72 2.36 -17.72
N ALA A 249 11.58 1.62 -18.85
CA ALA A 249 11.34 2.20 -20.17
C ALA A 249 10.01 2.99 -20.25
N GLU A 250 8.93 2.50 -19.62
CA GLU A 250 7.66 3.23 -19.57
C GLU A 250 7.79 4.55 -18.80
N VAL A 251 8.50 4.53 -17.66
CA VAL A 251 8.76 5.75 -16.89
C VAL A 251 9.62 6.75 -17.66
N GLU A 252 10.65 6.28 -18.36
CA GLU A 252 11.47 7.15 -19.23
C GLU A 252 10.68 7.71 -20.43
N GLN A 253 9.73 6.96 -20.98
CA GLN A 253 8.81 7.46 -22.02
C GLN A 253 7.92 8.60 -21.51
N LEU A 254 7.42 8.49 -20.26
CA LEU A 254 6.66 9.58 -19.62
C LEU A 254 7.53 10.84 -19.45
N LYS A 255 8.77 10.68 -18.98
CA LYS A 255 9.72 11.80 -18.86
C LYS A 255 10.03 12.42 -20.21
N ALA A 256 10.26 11.61 -21.25
CA ALA A 256 10.47 12.09 -22.61
C ALA A 256 9.25 12.81 -23.21
N ALA A 257 8.04 12.46 -22.77
CA ALA A 257 6.81 13.16 -23.12
C ALA A 257 6.59 14.47 -22.32
N GLY A 258 7.54 14.84 -21.45
CA GLY A 258 7.54 16.11 -20.71
C GLY A 258 6.95 16.05 -19.32
N TYR A 259 6.56 14.87 -18.82
CA TYR A 259 6.06 14.73 -17.45
C TYR A 259 7.21 14.72 -16.44
N SER A 260 7.09 15.56 -15.41
CA SER A 260 8.02 15.58 -14.29
C SER A 260 7.87 14.32 -13.41
N GLU A 261 8.90 13.98 -12.65
CA GLU A 261 8.81 12.87 -11.69
C GLU A 261 7.76 13.09 -10.61
N ASP A 262 7.48 14.34 -10.23
CA ASP A 262 6.37 14.69 -9.32
C ASP A 262 5.01 14.34 -9.92
N GLU A 263 4.76 14.68 -11.17
CA GLU A 263 3.51 14.37 -11.87
C GLU A 263 3.33 12.85 -12.03
N ILE A 264 4.40 12.13 -12.38
CA ILE A 264 4.38 10.66 -12.48
C ILE A 264 4.07 10.06 -11.10
N PHE A 265 4.70 10.55 -10.02
CA PHE A 265 4.43 10.11 -8.66
C PHE A 265 2.95 10.31 -8.29
N GLU A 266 2.40 11.49 -8.53
CA GLU A 266 1.02 11.84 -8.19
C GLU A 266 -0.02 11.00 -8.94
N VAL A 267 0.17 10.80 -10.24
CA VAL A 267 -0.69 9.95 -11.08
C VAL A 267 -0.61 8.50 -10.63
N THR A 268 0.59 8.00 -10.31
CA THR A 268 0.79 6.64 -9.78
C THR A 268 0.03 6.43 -8.47
N VAL A 269 0.17 7.36 -7.53
CA VAL A 269 -0.53 7.30 -6.24
C VAL A 269 -2.04 7.37 -6.45
N ALA A 270 -2.54 8.28 -7.29
CA ALA A 270 -3.97 8.41 -7.56
C ALA A 270 -4.57 7.13 -8.17
N ALA A 271 -3.89 6.55 -9.17
CA ALA A 271 -4.33 5.31 -9.81
C ALA A 271 -4.33 4.11 -8.85
N ALA A 272 -3.27 3.97 -8.02
CA ALA A 272 -3.18 2.90 -7.02
C ALA A 272 -4.26 3.01 -5.94
N VAL A 273 -4.48 4.21 -5.39
CA VAL A 273 -5.52 4.47 -4.39
C VAL A 273 -6.91 4.23 -4.98
N GLY A 274 -7.17 4.73 -6.19
CA GLY A 274 -8.46 4.54 -6.86
C GLY A 274 -8.79 3.07 -7.11
N ALA A 275 -7.83 2.27 -7.56
CA ALA A 275 -7.99 0.84 -7.76
C ALA A 275 -8.32 0.12 -6.45
N ALA A 276 -7.56 0.41 -5.39
CA ALA A 276 -7.75 -0.20 -4.07
C ALA A 276 -9.12 0.18 -3.45
N LEU A 277 -9.53 1.44 -3.58
CA LEU A 277 -10.83 1.91 -3.07
C LEU A 277 -12.02 1.28 -3.82
N ARG A 278 -11.92 1.05 -5.14
CA ARG A 278 -12.97 0.33 -5.87
C ARG A 278 -13.20 -1.08 -5.31
N GLY A 279 -12.12 -1.82 -5.06
CA GLY A 279 -12.21 -3.14 -4.42
C GLY A 279 -12.79 -3.06 -3.01
N PHE A 280 -12.29 -2.14 -2.19
CA PHE A 280 -12.75 -1.93 -0.83
C PHE A 280 -14.24 -1.59 -0.75
N ASP A 281 -14.70 -0.64 -1.57
CA ASP A 281 -16.13 -0.25 -1.63
C ASP A 281 -17.00 -1.42 -2.13
N ALA A 282 -16.53 -2.22 -3.09
CA ALA A 282 -17.24 -3.41 -3.58
C ALA A 282 -17.29 -4.52 -2.51
N GLY A 283 -16.19 -4.78 -1.82
CA GLY A 283 -16.13 -5.76 -0.73
C GLY A 283 -17.05 -5.39 0.43
N ASN A 284 -17.07 -4.12 0.85
CA ASN A 284 -18.01 -3.65 1.88
C ASN A 284 -19.47 -3.85 1.46
N ARG A 285 -19.83 -3.48 0.22
CA ARG A 285 -21.20 -3.71 -0.28
C ARG A 285 -21.57 -5.18 -0.32
N ALA A 286 -20.67 -6.04 -0.79
CA ALA A 286 -20.91 -7.48 -0.84
C ALA A 286 -21.11 -8.09 0.55
N ALA A 287 -20.33 -7.65 1.53
CA ALA A 287 -20.43 -8.12 2.91
C ALA A 287 -21.56 -7.44 3.73
N GLY A 288 -22.27 -6.47 3.15
CA GLY A 288 -23.35 -5.73 3.84
C GLY A 288 -22.86 -4.81 4.97
N ILE A 289 -21.67 -4.23 4.77
CA ILE A 289 -20.97 -3.36 5.74
C ILE A 289 -21.03 -1.91 5.28
#